data_95485262cfa2646322e9b47f4c0750de
#
_entry.id   95485262cfa2646322e9b47f4c0750de
#
_cell.length_a   1.000
_cell.length_b   1.000
_cell.length_c   1.000
_cell.angle_alpha   90.00
_cell.angle_beta   90.00
_cell.angle_gamma   90.00
#
_symmetry.space_group_name_H-M   'P 1'
#
loop_
_entity.id
_entity.type
_entity.pdbx_description
1 polymer ?
#
loop_
_entity_poly.entity_id
_entity_poly.type
_entity_poly.pdbx_seq_one_letter_code
_entity_poly.pdbx_strand_id
1 'polypeptide(L)'
;VNASSLQYKFADTVAIVKDDIKYEYRKKIYTTASKSARIVSFVLMQTPICLFAFVMMLYSPDGILNLILPLMAWILYFIGMFLACHSVDKWYAISKGARTGLPIASALLSVLGFIFYGLYYYVKIQRGELFDFFGAYLVIVAVSFIGVILTAFMKKRTHQCVEWMGYLAGLRDFIETAELDRM
;
A
#
# COMPACT_ATOMS: atom_id res chain seq x y z
N VAL A 1 -46.91 10.00 -6.48
CA VAL A 1 -45.59 9.50 -6.07
C VAL A 1 -44.58 10.58 -6.39
N ASN A 2 -44.00 11.20 -5.37
CA ASN A 2 -43.04 12.30 -5.56
C ASN A 2 -41.72 11.77 -6.16
N ALA A 3 -41.26 12.37 -7.25
CA ALA A 3 -40.02 11.99 -7.93
C ALA A 3 -38.80 12.01 -7.00
N SER A 4 -38.75 12.91 -6.01
CA SER A 4 -37.71 12.99 -4.98
C SER A 4 -37.68 11.76 -4.06
N SER A 5 -38.84 11.19 -3.70
CA SER A 5 -38.88 9.98 -2.86
C SER A 5 -38.42 8.71 -3.61
N LEU A 6 -38.59 8.68 -4.92
CA LEU A 6 -38.08 7.62 -5.79
C LEU A 6 -36.57 7.69 -5.93
N GLN A 7 -36.01 8.89 -6.06
CA GLN A 7 -34.58 9.11 -6.19
C GLN A 7 -33.77 8.61 -4.96
N TYR A 8 -34.29 8.90 -3.74
CA TYR A 8 -33.68 8.42 -2.50
C TYR A 8 -33.76 6.89 -2.35
N LYS A 9 -34.95 6.31 -2.62
CA LYS A 9 -35.12 4.84 -2.59
C LYS A 9 -34.24 4.12 -3.60
N PHE A 10 -34.04 4.69 -4.79
CA PHE A 10 -33.18 4.12 -5.81
C PHE A 10 -31.70 4.18 -5.37
N ALA A 11 -31.26 5.29 -4.78
CA ALA A 11 -29.90 5.42 -4.25
C ALA A 11 -29.60 4.39 -3.15
N ASP A 12 -30.55 4.19 -2.21
CA ASP A 12 -30.41 3.20 -1.14
C ASP A 12 -30.37 1.77 -1.71
N THR A 13 -31.24 1.46 -2.67
CA THR A 13 -31.25 0.14 -3.32
C THR A 13 -29.94 -0.13 -4.07
N VAL A 14 -29.41 0.87 -4.78
CA VAL A 14 -28.12 0.76 -5.47
C VAL A 14 -26.97 0.56 -4.48
N ALA A 15 -27.01 1.24 -3.32
CA ALA A 15 -25.99 1.05 -2.27
C ALA A 15 -26.03 -0.36 -1.70
N ILE A 16 -27.22 -0.91 -1.41
CA ILE A 16 -27.40 -2.28 -0.91
C ILE A 16 -26.90 -3.30 -1.94
N VAL A 17 -27.34 -3.19 -3.19
CA VAL A 17 -26.91 -4.09 -4.29
C VAL A 17 -25.40 -4.02 -4.49
N LYS A 18 -24.80 -2.84 -4.42
CA LYS A 18 -23.35 -2.65 -4.51
C LYS A 18 -22.59 -3.35 -3.39
N ASP A 19 -23.10 -3.30 -2.16
CA ASP A 19 -22.48 -3.95 -1.01
C ASP A 19 -22.67 -5.46 -1.04
N ASP A 20 -23.81 -5.97 -1.49
CA ASP A 20 -24.08 -7.39 -1.69
C ASP A 20 -23.18 -7.97 -2.79
N ILE A 21 -23.08 -7.30 -3.93
CA ILE A 21 -22.14 -7.67 -5.01
C ILE A 21 -20.70 -7.69 -4.47
N LYS A 22 -20.28 -6.66 -3.76
CA LYS A 22 -18.95 -6.57 -3.18
C LYS A 22 -18.66 -7.69 -2.18
N TYR A 23 -19.63 -8.07 -1.36
CA TYR A 23 -19.52 -9.16 -0.39
C TYR A 23 -19.42 -10.53 -1.10
N GLU A 24 -20.33 -10.82 -2.02
CA GLU A 24 -20.41 -12.10 -2.73
C GLU A 24 -19.18 -12.33 -3.64
N TYR A 25 -18.78 -11.29 -4.39
CA TYR A 25 -17.68 -11.43 -5.35
C TYR A 25 -16.30 -11.21 -4.75
N ARG A 26 -16.19 -10.70 -3.51
CA ARG A 26 -14.90 -10.47 -2.84
C ARG A 26 -14.02 -11.72 -2.76
N LYS A 27 -14.62 -12.90 -2.58
CA LYS A 27 -13.88 -14.19 -2.54
C LYS A 27 -13.61 -14.75 -3.94
N LYS A 28 -14.43 -14.37 -4.93
CA LYS A 28 -14.34 -14.88 -6.32
C LYS A 28 -13.32 -14.11 -7.17
N ILE A 29 -12.99 -12.87 -6.80
CA ILE A 29 -12.06 -12.02 -7.57
C ILE A 29 -10.59 -12.39 -7.34
N TYR A 30 -10.19 -12.60 -6.09
CA TYR A 30 -8.81 -12.91 -5.74
C TYR A 30 -8.71 -14.22 -4.95
N THR A 31 -7.65 -14.98 -5.22
CA THR A 31 -7.38 -16.21 -4.44
C THR A 31 -7.02 -15.86 -3.00
N THR A 32 -7.53 -16.64 -2.04
CA THR A 32 -7.22 -16.46 -0.61
C THR A 32 -5.73 -16.65 -0.32
N ALA A 33 -5.10 -17.62 -0.98
CA ALA A 33 -3.66 -17.87 -0.90
C ALA A 33 -2.83 -16.65 -1.33
N SER A 34 -3.26 -15.93 -2.38
CA SER A 34 -2.57 -14.71 -2.84
C SER A 34 -2.67 -13.57 -1.82
N LYS A 35 -3.78 -13.46 -1.09
CA LYS A 35 -3.93 -12.44 -0.04
C LYS A 35 -3.00 -12.71 1.14
N SER A 36 -2.95 -13.96 1.60
CA SER A 36 -2.07 -14.38 2.70
C SER A 36 -0.60 -14.23 2.33
N ALA A 37 -0.21 -14.72 1.14
CA ALA A 37 1.15 -14.58 0.64
C ALA A 37 1.61 -13.13 0.58
N ARG A 38 0.73 -12.22 0.18
CA ARG A 38 1.01 -10.80 0.13
C ARG A 38 1.27 -10.19 1.50
N ILE A 39 0.44 -10.51 2.50
CA ILE A 39 0.64 -10.03 3.88
C ILE A 39 1.97 -10.54 4.42
N VAL A 40 2.25 -11.83 4.24
CA VAL A 40 3.50 -12.44 4.67
C VAL A 40 4.70 -11.79 3.97
N SER A 41 4.63 -11.58 2.66
CA SER A 41 5.68 -10.91 1.90
C SER A 41 5.92 -9.48 2.38
N PHE A 42 4.84 -8.72 2.66
CA PHE A 42 4.96 -7.36 3.20
C PHE A 42 5.69 -7.36 4.54
N VAL A 43 5.31 -8.24 5.47
CA VAL A 43 5.96 -8.36 6.78
C VAL A 43 7.42 -8.78 6.63
N LEU A 44 7.71 -9.78 5.79
CA LEU A 44 9.08 -10.24 5.54
C LEU A 44 9.97 -9.12 4.97
N MET A 45 9.46 -8.27 4.08
CA MET A 45 10.21 -7.16 3.51
C MET A 45 10.48 -6.03 4.53
N GLN A 46 9.69 -5.94 5.60
CA GLN A 46 9.96 -4.98 6.69
C GLN A 46 10.94 -5.52 7.74
N THR A 47 11.09 -6.85 7.83
CA THR A 47 11.95 -7.50 8.84
C THR A 47 13.40 -7.01 8.81
N PRO A 48 14.09 -6.84 7.67
CA PRO A 48 15.48 -6.37 7.64
C PRO A 48 15.66 -4.97 8.25
N ILE A 49 14.72 -4.04 7.98
CA ILE A 49 14.77 -2.69 8.56
C ILE A 49 14.56 -2.75 10.08
N CYS A 50 13.61 -3.56 10.52
CA CYS A 50 13.32 -3.75 11.94
C CYS A 50 14.54 -4.35 12.68
N LEU A 51 15.15 -5.38 12.11
CA LEU A 51 16.36 -6.00 12.66
C LEU A 51 17.53 -5.02 12.69
N PHE A 52 17.72 -4.25 11.62
CA PHE A 52 18.78 -3.24 11.58
C PHE A 52 18.58 -2.17 12.66
N ALA A 53 17.35 -1.65 12.81
CA ALA A 53 17.02 -0.70 13.87
C ALA A 53 17.27 -1.31 15.27
N PHE A 54 16.92 -2.56 15.47
CA PHE A 54 17.14 -3.28 16.74
C PHE A 54 18.63 -3.47 17.03
N VAL A 55 19.44 -3.89 16.04
CA VAL A 55 20.88 -4.03 16.18
C VAL A 55 21.50 -2.70 16.54
N MET A 56 21.10 -1.60 15.87
CA MET A 56 21.60 -0.25 16.19
C MET A 56 21.26 0.20 17.61
N MET A 57 20.09 -0.20 18.12
CA MET A 57 19.73 0.05 19.52
C MET A 57 20.64 -0.69 20.51
N LEU A 58 21.04 -1.92 20.22
CA LEU A 58 21.91 -2.70 21.09
C LEU A 58 23.35 -2.15 21.15
N TYR A 59 23.84 -1.61 20.02
CA TYR A 59 25.16 -1.04 19.93
C TYR A 59 25.32 0.32 20.64
N SER A 60 24.23 0.96 20.99
CA SER A 60 24.27 2.28 21.62
C SER A 60 23.28 2.40 22.77
N PRO A 61 23.64 1.85 23.94
CA PRO A 61 22.75 1.81 25.10
C PRO A 61 22.50 3.19 25.77
N ASP A 62 23.18 4.25 25.33
CA ASP A 62 23.17 5.52 26.03
C ASP A 62 21.97 6.39 25.66
N GLY A 63 20.96 6.37 26.53
CA GLY A 63 19.89 7.37 26.61
C GLY A 63 18.60 7.03 25.84
N ILE A 64 17.50 7.54 26.38
CA ILE A 64 16.13 7.35 25.85
C ILE A 64 15.99 7.85 24.41
N LEU A 65 16.69 8.91 24.03
CA LEU A 65 16.67 9.46 22.66
C LEU A 65 17.19 8.48 21.62
N ASN A 66 18.14 7.63 21.97
CA ASN A 66 18.69 6.60 21.09
C ASN A 66 17.71 5.46 20.79
N LEU A 67 16.72 5.29 21.63
CA LEU A 67 15.64 4.34 21.45
C LEU A 67 14.47 4.95 20.67
N ILE A 68 14.09 6.18 20.98
CA ILE A 68 12.90 6.83 20.43
C ILE A 68 13.08 7.19 18.96
N LEU A 69 14.21 7.76 18.56
CA LEU A 69 14.44 8.23 17.19
C LEU A 69 14.36 7.10 16.14
N PRO A 70 15.10 5.98 16.27
CA PRO A 70 15.02 4.89 15.30
C PRO A 70 13.64 4.20 15.31
N LEU A 71 12.99 4.12 16.48
CA LEU A 71 11.66 3.54 16.58
C LEU A 71 10.60 4.40 15.89
N MET A 72 10.65 5.72 16.08
CA MET A 72 9.79 6.68 15.37
C MET A 72 10.05 6.66 13.86
N ALA A 73 11.30 6.62 13.44
CA ALA A 73 11.67 6.51 12.04
C ALA A 73 11.11 5.23 11.40
N TRP A 74 11.22 4.10 12.09
CA TRP A 74 10.68 2.82 11.62
C TRP A 74 9.16 2.84 11.53
N ILE A 75 8.44 3.36 12.55
CA ILE A 75 6.98 3.46 12.54
C ILE A 75 6.51 4.34 11.37
N LEU A 76 7.11 5.51 11.16
CA LEU A 76 6.76 6.41 10.06
C LEU A 76 6.97 5.74 8.70
N TYR A 77 8.11 5.07 8.53
CA TYR A 77 8.40 4.32 7.31
C TYR A 77 7.40 3.19 7.08
N PHE A 78 7.07 2.41 8.11
CA PHE A 78 6.10 1.31 8.05
C PHE A 78 4.71 1.80 7.65
N ILE A 79 4.23 2.89 8.28
CA ILE A 79 2.93 3.50 7.96
C ILE A 79 2.95 4.02 6.52
N GLY A 80 4.01 4.70 6.10
CA GLY A 80 4.18 5.18 4.72
C GLY A 80 4.06 4.05 3.70
N MET A 81 4.79 2.96 3.89
CA MET A 81 4.74 1.79 3.01
C MET A 81 3.38 1.08 3.03
N PHE A 82 2.72 0.99 4.20
CA PHE A 82 1.38 0.45 4.30
C PHE A 82 0.36 1.28 3.51
N LEU A 83 0.43 2.62 3.61
CA LEU A 83 -0.42 3.52 2.83
C LEU A 83 -0.15 3.42 1.33
N ALA A 84 1.12 3.23 0.91
CA ALA A 84 1.45 2.98 -0.49
C ALA A 84 0.77 1.72 -1.03
N CYS A 85 0.87 0.61 -0.32
CA CYS A 85 0.18 -0.63 -0.69
C CYS A 85 -1.34 -0.46 -0.73
N HIS A 86 -1.91 0.25 0.25
CA HIS A 86 -3.34 0.51 0.33
C HIS A 86 -3.82 1.39 -0.83
N SER A 87 -3.04 2.39 -1.22
CA SER A 87 -3.33 3.26 -2.37
C SER A 87 -3.41 2.48 -3.67
N VAL A 88 -2.45 1.58 -3.92
CA VAL A 88 -2.46 0.70 -5.10
C VAL A 88 -3.69 -0.21 -5.09
N ASP A 89 -4.05 -0.76 -3.93
CA ASP A 89 -5.16 -1.69 -3.79
C ASP A 89 -6.52 -1.08 -4.09
N LYS A 90 -6.70 0.15 -3.67
CA LYS A 90 -7.99 0.85 -3.80
C LYS A 90 -8.00 1.89 -4.91
N TRP A 91 -7.02 1.87 -5.80
CA TRP A 91 -6.86 2.89 -6.85
C TRP A 91 -8.15 3.23 -7.60
N TYR A 92 -8.94 2.22 -7.97
CA TYR A 92 -10.20 2.40 -8.69
C TYR A 92 -11.42 2.65 -7.79
N ALA A 93 -11.30 2.37 -6.49
CA ALA A 93 -12.41 2.50 -5.54
C ALA A 93 -12.41 3.84 -4.79
N ILE A 94 -11.33 4.61 -4.89
CA ILE A 94 -11.13 5.86 -4.14
C ILE A 94 -11.52 7.05 -5.00
N SER A 95 -12.00 8.13 -4.37
CA SER A 95 -12.29 9.41 -5.03
C SER A 95 -11.05 10.02 -5.69
N LYS A 96 -11.24 10.88 -6.71
CA LYS A 96 -10.13 11.49 -7.45
C LYS A 96 -9.12 12.20 -6.54
N GLY A 97 -9.58 12.95 -5.53
CA GLY A 97 -8.70 13.63 -4.57
C GLY A 97 -7.89 12.67 -3.69
N ALA A 98 -8.49 11.56 -3.25
CA ALA A 98 -7.78 10.56 -2.45
C ALA A 98 -6.79 9.73 -3.28
N ARG A 99 -6.97 9.60 -4.61
CA ARG A 99 -6.00 8.93 -5.49
C ARG A 99 -4.67 9.65 -5.54
N THR A 100 -4.68 10.98 -5.51
CA THR A 100 -3.45 11.78 -5.48
C THR A 100 -2.93 11.99 -4.06
N GLY A 101 -3.82 12.19 -3.08
CA GLY A 101 -3.45 12.47 -1.71
C GLY A 101 -2.78 11.30 -0.99
N LEU A 102 -3.29 10.07 -1.16
CA LEU A 102 -2.73 8.88 -0.50
C LEU A 102 -1.28 8.55 -0.90
N PRO A 103 -0.91 8.52 -2.20
CA PRO A 103 0.47 8.30 -2.59
C PRO A 103 1.40 9.42 -2.12
N ILE A 104 0.95 10.68 -2.16
CA ILE A 104 1.73 11.82 -1.67
C ILE A 104 1.95 11.68 -0.16
N ALA A 105 0.90 11.39 0.62
CA ALA A 105 1.02 11.18 2.06
C ALA A 105 1.96 10.00 2.38
N SER A 106 1.88 8.90 1.63
CA SER A 106 2.78 7.75 1.81
C SER A 106 4.23 8.11 1.53
N ALA A 107 4.49 8.86 0.46
CA ALA A 107 5.83 9.33 0.11
C ALA A 107 6.38 10.28 1.18
N LEU A 108 5.58 11.24 1.64
CA LEU A 108 5.99 12.18 2.68
C LEU A 108 6.33 11.47 4.00
N LEU A 109 5.50 10.52 4.43
CA LEU A 109 5.76 9.75 5.65
C LEU A 109 7.02 8.89 5.54
N SER A 110 7.24 8.25 4.38
CA SER A 110 8.43 7.45 4.13
C SER A 110 9.70 8.32 4.13
N VAL A 111 9.66 9.49 3.48
CA VAL A 111 10.77 10.44 3.46
C VAL A 111 11.03 11.00 4.85
N LEU A 112 9.98 11.32 5.62
CA LEU A 112 10.12 11.80 6.99
C LEU A 112 10.79 10.74 7.88
N GLY A 113 10.38 9.48 7.79
CA GLY A 113 11.03 8.36 8.46
C GLY A 113 12.51 8.25 8.09
N PHE A 114 12.84 8.41 6.81
CA PHE A 114 14.22 8.40 6.33
C PHE A 114 15.05 9.56 6.91
N ILE A 115 14.48 10.77 6.98
CA ILE A 115 15.13 11.95 7.58
C ILE A 115 15.42 11.72 9.07
N PHE A 116 14.44 11.22 9.83
CA PHE A 116 14.64 10.93 11.26
C PHE A 116 15.76 9.90 11.49
N TYR A 117 15.80 8.89 10.64
CA TYR A 117 16.87 7.90 10.71
C TYR A 117 18.24 8.49 10.34
N GLY A 118 18.29 9.32 9.29
CA GLY A 118 19.50 10.03 8.88
C GLY A 118 20.03 10.97 9.98
N LEU A 119 19.14 11.69 10.67
CA LEU A 119 19.50 12.52 11.82
C LEU A 119 20.06 11.69 12.97
N TYR A 120 19.42 10.56 13.29
CA TYR A 120 19.94 9.63 14.31
C TYR A 120 21.34 9.15 13.95
N TYR A 121 21.56 8.74 12.71
CA TYR A 121 22.84 8.29 12.22
C TYR A 121 23.90 9.39 12.27
N TYR A 122 23.57 10.59 11.84
CA TYR A 122 24.44 11.76 11.90
C TYR A 122 24.93 12.06 13.32
N VAL A 123 24.01 12.06 14.29
CA VAL A 123 24.36 12.28 15.71
C VAL A 123 25.33 11.21 16.22
N LYS A 124 25.16 9.97 15.80
CA LYS A 124 26.03 8.86 16.19
C LYS A 124 27.43 8.93 15.60
N ILE A 125 27.54 9.34 14.34
CA ILE A 125 28.86 9.60 13.70
C ILE A 125 29.60 10.70 14.43
N GLN A 126 28.93 11.81 14.76
CA GLN A 126 29.54 12.93 15.47
C GLN A 126 30.09 12.54 16.85
N ARG A 127 29.50 11.53 17.49
CA ARG A 127 29.97 11.00 18.78
C ARG A 127 31.06 9.93 18.64
N GLY A 128 31.41 9.56 17.41
CA GLY A 128 32.40 8.49 17.16
C GLY A 128 31.93 7.09 17.58
N GLU A 129 30.62 6.90 17.77
CA GLU A 129 30.03 5.66 18.31
C GLU A 129 29.69 4.63 17.21
N LEU A 130 29.72 5.00 15.95
CA LEU A 130 29.32 4.13 14.85
C LEU A 130 30.41 3.97 13.80
N PHE A 131 30.71 2.70 13.50
CA PHE A 131 31.32 2.30 12.24
C PHE A 131 30.39 2.59 11.08
N ASP A 132 30.96 2.75 9.90
CA ASP A 132 30.28 3.18 8.67
C ASP A 132 29.29 2.14 8.12
N PHE A 133 28.18 1.93 8.83
CA PHE A 133 27.05 1.08 8.39
C PHE A 133 26.06 1.79 7.48
N PHE A 134 26.35 3.01 7.07
CA PHE A 134 25.39 3.80 6.26
C PHE A 134 25.10 3.14 4.92
N GLY A 135 26.12 2.56 4.28
CA GLY A 135 25.94 1.80 3.04
C GLY A 135 24.99 0.60 3.21
N ALA A 136 25.15 -0.16 4.30
CA ALA A 136 24.26 -1.29 4.60
C ALA A 136 22.82 -0.81 4.82
N TYR A 137 22.62 0.29 5.52
CA TYR A 137 21.28 0.88 5.70
C TYR A 137 20.62 1.26 4.38
N LEU A 138 21.34 1.95 3.48
CA LEU A 138 20.82 2.33 2.17
C LEU A 138 20.38 1.10 1.36
N VAL A 139 21.19 0.04 1.37
CA VAL A 139 20.87 -1.21 0.67
C VAL A 139 19.61 -1.85 1.26
N ILE A 140 19.48 -1.93 2.59
CA ILE A 140 18.32 -2.51 3.27
C ILE A 140 17.05 -1.73 2.94
N VAL A 141 17.11 -0.39 2.96
CA VAL A 141 15.96 0.47 2.60
C VAL A 141 15.58 0.27 1.13
N ALA A 142 16.55 0.24 0.23
CA ALA A 142 16.31 0.03 -1.20
C ALA A 142 15.65 -1.34 -1.47
N VAL A 143 16.16 -2.40 -0.85
CA VAL A 143 15.60 -3.76 -0.96
C VAL A 143 14.19 -3.81 -0.40
N SER A 144 13.94 -3.20 0.77
CA SER A 144 12.61 -3.13 1.36
C SER A 144 11.64 -2.36 0.47
N PHE A 145 12.05 -1.23 -0.09
CA PHE A 145 11.23 -0.44 -0.99
C PHE A 145 10.84 -1.20 -2.25
N ILE A 146 11.81 -1.83 -2.92
CA ILE A 146 11.57 -2.67 -4.10
C ILE A 146 10.66 -3.84 -3.73
N GLY A 147 10.91 -4.50 -2.60
CA GLY A 147 10.10 -5.61 -2.10
C GLY A 147 8.64 -5.21 -1.86
N VAL A 148 8.38 -4.03 -1.29
CA VAL A 148 7.01 -3.51 -1.09
C VAL A 148 6.32 -3.23 -2.42
N ILE A 149 7.02 -2.65 -3.39
CA ILE A 149 6.47 -2.46 -4.74
C ILE A 149 6.08 -3.81 -5.35
N LEU A 150 6.96 -4.80 -5.31
CA LEU A 150 6.67 -6.15 -5.82
C LEU A 150 5.47 -6.78 -5.12
N THR A 151 5.35 -6.65 -3.79
CA THR A 151 4.21 -7.17 -3.02
C THR A 151 2.90 -6.48 -3.38
N ALA A 152 2.92 -5.21 -3.78
CA ALA A 152 1.74 -4.50 -4.24
C ALA A 152 1.13 -5.13 -5.51
N PHE A 153 1.97 -5.69 -6.40
CA PHE A 153 1.55 -6.33 -7.64
C PHE A 153 1.31 -7.84 -7.53
N MET A 154 1.54 -8.47 -6.37
CA MET A 154 1.41 -9.93 -6.17
C MET A 154 -0.02 -10.48 -6.19
N LYS A 155 -1.04 -9.66 -6.49
CA LYS A 155 -2.44 -10.12 -6.51
C LYS A 155 -2.71 -11.04 -7.69
N LYS A 156 -2.92 -12.32 -7.43
CA LYS A 156 -3.38 -13.29 -8.45
C LYS A 156 -4.91 -13.29 -8.50
N ARG A 157 -5.47 -13.00 -9.68
CA ARG A 157 -6.89 -13.09 -9.94
C ARG A 157 -7.31 -14.56 -10.07
N THR A 158 -8.56 -14.86 -9.74
CA THR A 158 -9.13 -16.19 -10.00
C THR A 158 -9.38 -16.39 -11.49
N HIS A 159 -9.45 -17.64 -11.94
CA HIS A 159 -9.77 -17.97 -13.34
C HIS A 159 -11.10 -17.35 -13.76
N GLN A 160 -12.12 -17.47 -12.91
CA GLN A 160 -13.44 -16.86 -13.14
C GLN A 160 -13.38 -15.34 -13.31
N CYS A 161 -12.55 -14.65 -12.52
CA CYS A 161 -12.37 -13.21 -12.67
C CYS A 161 -11.76 -12.84 -14.03
N VAL A 162 -10.80 -13.64 -14.52
CA VAL A 162 -10.17 -13.42 -15.83
C VAL A 162 -11.18 -13.64 -16.96
N GLU A 163 -12.00 -14.69 -16.89
CA GLU A 163 -13.08 -14.93 -17.85
C GLU A 163 -14.09 -13.78 -17.89
N TRP A 164 -14.57 -13.34 -16.72
CA TRP A 164 -15.49 -12.19 -16.64
C TRP A 164 -14.90 -10.91 -17.22
N MET A 165 -13.61 -10.67 -17.00
CA MET A 165 -12.94 -9.54 -17.62
C MET A 165 -12.87 -9.64 -19.14
N GLY A 166 -12.67 -10.85 -19.68
CA GLY A 166 -12.73 -11.11 -21.11
C GLY A 166 -14.12 -10.80 -21.70
N TYR A 167 -15.18 -11.27 -21.04
CA TYR A 167 -16.56 -10.96 -21.46
C TYR A 167 -16.87 -9.46 -21.38
N LEU A 168 -16.46 -8.78 -20.32
CA LEU A 168 -16.69 -7.34 -20.16
C LEU A 168 -15.88 -6.51 -21.18
N ALA A 169 -14.65 -6.93 -21.50
CA ALA A 169 -13.87 -6.31 -22.56
C ALA A 169 -14.53 -6.47 -23.93
N GLY A 170 -14.99 -7.67 -24.25
CA GLY A 170 -15.72 -7.92 -25.49
C GLY A 170 -17.03 -7.12 -25.58
N LEU A 171 -17.77 -7.00 -24.48
CA LEU A 171 -18.99 -6.18 -24.43
C LEU A 171 -18.67 -4.68 -24.63
N ARG A 172 -17.60 -4.19 -24.05
CA ARG A 172 -17.14 -2.82 -24.26
C ARG A 172 -16.79 -2.56 -25.72
N ASP A 173 -16.00 -3.44 -26.34
CA ASP A 173 -15.61 -3.31 -27.74
C ASP A 173 -16.84 -3.39 -28.66
N PHE A 174 -17.82 -4.23 -28.33
CA PHE A 174 -19.11 -4.28 -29.05
C PHE A 174 -19.89 -2.98 -28.95
N ILE A 175 -19.97 -2.37 -27.75
CA ILE A 175 -20.67 -1.09 -27.54
C ILE A 175 -19.94 0.02 -28.31
N GLU A 176 -18.61 0.10 -28.22
CA GLU A 176 -17.82 1.11 -28.95
C GLU A 176 -18.00 1.00 -30.47
N THR A 177 -18.02 -0.22 -31.02
CA THR A 177 -18.26 -0.44 -32.46
C THR A 177 -19.71 -0.15 -32.86
N ALA A 178 -20.69 -0.54 -32.05
CA ALA A 178 -22.10 -0.29 -32.33
C ALA A 178 -22.47 1.21 -32.26
N GLU A 179 -21.76 2.00 -31.45
CA GLU A 179 -21.93 3.47 -31.42
C GLU A 179 -21.29 4.14 -32.64
N LEU A 180 -20.14 3.63 -33.12
CA LEU A 180 -19.49 4.16 -34.32
C LEU A 180 -20.32 3.98 -35.59
N ASP A 181 -21.07 2.88 -35.69
CA ASP A 181 -21.95 2.62 -36.84
C ASP A 181 -23.25 3.46 -36.83
N ARG A 182 -23.53 4.17 -35.73
CA ARG A 182 -24.71 5.04 -35.60
C ARG A 182 -24.43 6.54 -35.80
N MET A 183 -23.16 6.92 -35.85
CA MET A 183 -22.72 8.28 -36.14
C MET A 183 -22.42 8.46 -37.63
#